data_73be1e07bc541c241b511aa2416f7b19
#
_entry.id   73be1e07bc541c241b511aa2416f7b19
#
_cell.length_a   1.000
_cell.length_b   1.000
_cell.length_c   1.000
_cell.angle_alpha   90.00
_cell.angle_beta   90.00
_cell.angle_gamma   90.00
#
_symmetry.space_group_name_H-M   'P 1'
#
loop_
_entity.id
_entity.type
_entity.pdbx_description
1 polymer ?
#
loop_
_entity_poly.entity_id
_entity_poly.type
_entity_poly.pdbx_seq_one_letter_code
_entity_poly.pdbx_strand_id
1 'polypeptide(L)'
;MGRGNNKIVISDTTAIIYLSRLRALHLLESLFQVIYIPEAVYQELIRKGDHIPGAIEVKTYPWIKTEPVKNLAKVMRGFGRPLHAGESEAIALALEKNADLLIIDEKDGRWEARQQGIRITGMLGIFLLAKERGLIRSVRPYLDRLVLTTNFKLNPKLYHDVLMAAGESKAGSQ
;
A
#
# COMPACT_ATOMS: atom_id res chain seq x y z
N MET A 1 -17.50 18.81 18.75
CA MET A 1 -17.07 18.69 17.35
C MET A 1 -15.75 17.95 17.32
N GLY A 2 -15.77 16.67 17.03
CA GLY A 2 -14.56 15.88 16.91
C GLY A 2 -13.75 16.36 15.73
N ARG A 3 -12.51 16.78 15.96
CA ARG A 3 -11.50 16.84 14.90
C ARG A 3 -11.40 15.43 14.35
N GLY A 4 -11.94 15.19 13.17
CA GLY A 4 -11.67 13.97 12.43
C GLY A 4 -10.16 13.89 12.30
N ASN A 5 -9.56 12.98 13.03
CA ASN A 5 -8.13 12.71 12.96
C ASN A 5 -7.89 12.05 11.60
N ASN A 6 -7.77 12.86 10.55
CA ASN A 6 -7.41 12.36 9.22
C ASN A 6 -6.02 11.72 9.36
N LYS A 7 -6.00 10.38 9.33
CA LYS A 7 -4.76 9.64 9.36
C LYS A 7 -3.90 10.02 8.15
N ILE A 8 -2.62 10.25 8.40
CA ILE A 8 -1.63 10.46 7.35
C ILE A 8 -1.15 9.09 6.88
N VAL A 9 -1.55 8.72 5.67
CA VAL A 9 -1.23 7.43 5.05
C VAL A 9 -0.41 7.67 3.79
N ILE A 10 0.75 7.03 3.72
CA ILE A 10 1.66 7.07 2.58
C ILE A 10 1.58 5.74 1.84
N SER A 11 1.69 5.76 0.52
CA SER A 11 1.74 4.54 -0.31
C SER A 11 2.97 4.52 -1.21
N ASP A 12 3.54 3.33 -1.40
CA ASP A 12 4.53 3.04 -2.43
C ASP A 12 3.87 2.82 -3.81
N THR A 13 4.70 2.60 -4.83
CA THR A 13 4.25 2.36 -6.21
C THR A 13 3.49 1.04 -6.35
N THR A 14 3.98 -0.02 -5.73
CA THR A 14 3.48 -1.38 -5.91
C THR A 14 2.03 -1.52 -5.48
N ALA A 15 1.67 -0.94 -4.34
CA ALA A 15 0.30 -0.97 -3.83
C ALA A 15 -0.69 -0.26 -4.78
N ILE A 16 -0.31 0.88 -5.33
CA ILE A 16 -1.15 1.61 -6.32
C ILE A 16 -1.36 0.75 -7.56
N ILE A 17 -0.28 0.19 -8.13
CA ILE A 17 -0.36 -0.66 -9.34
C ILE A 17 -1.26 -1.87 -9.09
N TYR A 18 -1.04 -2.58 -8.00
CA TYR A 18 -1.77 -3.82 -7.73
C TYR A 18 -3.25 -3.56 -7.45
N LEU A 19 -3.56 -2.58 -6.61
CA LEU A 19 -4.95 -2.22 -6.33
C LEU A 19 -5.69 -1.70 -7.57
N SER A 20 -5.03 -0.90 -8.40
CA SER A 20 -5.61 -0.46 -9.67
C SER A 20 -5.87 -1.65 -10.62
N ARG A 21 -4.90 -2.57 -10.74
CA ARG A 21 -5.06 -3.79 -11.56
C ARG A 21 -6.21 -4.67 -11.07
N LEU A 22 -6.42 -4.75 -9.78
CA LEU A 22 -7.53 -5.48 -9.18
C LEU A 22 -8.87 -4.72 -9.25
N ARG A 23 -8.87 -3.49 -9.76
CA ARG A 23 -10.02 -2.56 -9.69
C ARG A 23 -10.50 -2.33 -8.25
N ALA A 24 -9.55 -2.29 -7.32
CA ALA A 24 -9.78 -2.18 -5.88
C ALA A 24 -9.14 -0.93 -5.26
N LEU A 25 -8.64 0.02 -6.09
CA LEU A 25 -7.96 1.22 -5.61
C LEU A 25 -8.89 2.10 -4.75
N HIS A 26 -10.20 2.10 -5.03
CA HIS A 26 -11.24 2.77 -4.25
C HIS A 26 -11.29 2.34 -2.77
N LEU A 27 -10.74 1.16 -2.44
CA LEU A 27 -10.65 0.73 -1.04
C LEU A 27 -9.77 1.67 -0.22
N LEU A 28 -8.73 2.25 -0.81
CA LEU A 28 -7.86 3.21 -0.12
C LEU A 28 -8.61 4.51 0.22
N GLU A 29 -9.43 5.01 -0.72
CA GLU A 29 -10.29 6.17 -0.47
C GLU A 29 -11.30 5.87 0.64
N SER A 30 -11.96 4.72 0.56
CA SER A 30 -12.97 4.32 1.55
C SER A 30 -12.37 4.10 2.95
N LEU A 31 -11.13 3.62 3.04
CA LEU A 31 -10.44 3.35 4.31
C LEU A 31 -9.83 4.61 4.92
N PHE A 32 -9.25 5.48 4.10
CA PHE A 32 -8.35 6.53 4.57
C PHE A 32 -8.74 7.94 4.13
N GLN A 33 -9.69 8.10 3.20
CA GLN A 33 -10.16 9.34 2.59
C GLN A 33 -9.10 10.03 1.71
N VAL A 34 -7.88 10.14 2.18
CA VAL A 34 -6.73 10.72 1.47
C VAL A 34 -5.51 9.83 1.69
N ILE A 35 -4.76 9.59 0.63
CA ILE A 35 -3.41 9.03 0.70
C ILE A 35 -2.41 9.99 0.07
N TYR A 36 -1.16 9.89 0.50
CA TYR A 36 -0.05 10.64 -0.04
C TYR A 36 0.91 9.70 -0.74
N ILE A 37 1.44 10.13 -1.85
CA ILE A 37 2.53 9.47 -2.57
C ILE A 37 3.67 10.45 -2.76
N PRO A 38 4.93 10.00 -2.68
CA PRO A 38 6.06 10.87 -2.99
C PRO A 38 6.19 11.12 -4.50
N GLU A 39 6.95 12.13 -4.86
CA GLU A 39 7.18 12.51 -6.26
C GLU A 39 7.78 11.33 -7.07
N ALA A 40 8.72 10.55 -6.50
CA ALA A 40 9.28 9.38 -7.20
C ALA A 40 8.22 8.34 -7.58
N VAL A 41 7.24 8.10 -6.72
CA VAL A 41 6.12 7.18 -7.00
C VAL A 41 5.26 7.73 -8.15
N TYR A 42 4.91 9.01 -8.09
CA TYR A 42 4.16 9.66 -9.17
C TYR A 42 4.89 9.56 -10.50
N GLN A 43 6.18 9.94 -10.52
CA GLN A 43 7.00 9.90 -11.73
C GLN A 43 7.17 8.48 -12.27
N GLU A 44 7.35 7.49 -11.42
CA GLU A 44 7.46 6.10 -11.83
C GLU A 44 6.18 5.63 -12.57
N LEU A 45 5.02 5.97 -12.02
CA LEU A 45 3.73 5.59 -12.60
C LEU A 45 3.50 6.27 -13.95
N ILE A 46 3.71 7.57 -14.06
CA ILE A 46 3.41 8.30 -15.30
C ILE A 46 4.42 8.05 -16.42
N ARG A 47 5.70 7.78 -16.10
CA ARG A 47 6.73 7.48 -17.12
C ARG A 47 6.46 6.18 -17.87
N LYS A 48 5.80 5.24 -17.24
CA LYS A 48 5.44 3.95 -17.85
C LYS A 48 4.27 4.06 -18.82
N GLY A 49 3.60 5.21 -18.84
CA GLY A 49 2.48 5.52 -19.74
C GLY A 49 1.11 5.16 -19.17
N ASP A 50 0.08 5.72 -19.78
CA ASP A 50 -1.31 5.63 -19.28
C ASP A 50 -1.92 4.21 -19.34
N HIS A 51 -1.25 3.28 -20.01
CA HIS A 51 -1.63 1.86 -20.03
C HIS A 51 -1.25 1.12 -18.74
N ILE A 52 -0.41 1.70 -17.90
CA ILE A 52 -0.04 1.12 -16.61
C ILE A 52 -1.15 1.38 -15.59
N PRO A 53 -1.61 0.33 -14.87
CA PRO A 53 -2.57 0.51 -13.79
C PRO A 53 -2.05 1.50 -12.75
N GLY A 54 -2.89 2.47 -12.39
CA GLY A 54 -2.53 3.53 -11.45
C GLY A 54 -2.05 4.83 -12.08
N ALA A 55 -1.57 4.82 -13.34
CA ALA A 55 -1.01 6.03 -14.00
C ALA A 55 -2.05 7.13 -14.21
N ILE A 56 -3.26 6.76 -14.64
CA ILE A 56 -4.37 7.71 -14.82
C ILE A 56 -4.90 8.16 -13.47
N GLU A 57 -5.06 7.22 -12.55
CA GLU A 57 -5.64 7.46 -11.23
C GLU A 57 -4.83 8.47 -10.42
N VAL A 58 -3.49 8.38 -10.41
CA VAL A 58 -2.65 9.34 -9.68
C VAL A 58 -2.69 10.75 -10.29
N LYS A 59 -3.07 10.88 -11.57
CA LYS A 59 -3.26 12.18 -12.23
C LYS A 59 -4.63 12.79 -11.96
N THR A 60 -5.65 11.96 -11.74
CA THR A 60 -7.06 12.37 -11.81
C THR A 60 -7.81 12.28 -10.49
N TYR A 61 -7.42 11.37 -9.59
CA TYR A 61 -8.12 11.19 -8.32
C TYR A 61 -7.68 12.23 -7.29
N PRO A 62 -8.57 13.11 -6.82
CA PRO A 62 -8.21 14.21 -5.93
C PRO A 62 -7.79 13.77 -4.52
N TRP A 63 -8.11 12.55 -4.15
CA TRP A 63 -7.75 11.96 -2.85
C TRP A 63 -6.35 11.30 -2.85
N ILE A 64 -5.69 11.17 -4.01
CA ILE A 64 -4.28 10.79 -4.11
C ILE A 64 -3.46 12.08 -4.26
N LYS A 65 -2.69 12.42 -3.23
CA LYS A 65 -1.91 13.65 -3.19
C LYS A 65 -0.43 13.36 -3.35
N THR A 66 0.20 14.00 -4.33
CA THR A 66 1.64 13.92 -4.53
C THR A 66 2.34 14.99 -3.68
N GLU A 67 3.37 14.59 -2.95
CA GLU A 67 4.13 15.47 -2.07
C GLU A 67 5.64 15.29 -2.31
N PRO A 68 6.40 16.38 -2.35
CA PRO A 68 7.86 16.30 -2.43
C PRO A 68 8.48 15.87 -1.10
N VAL A 69 9.60 15.17 -1.18
CA VAL A 69 10.44 14.83 -0.03
C VAL A 69 11.55 15.88 0.10
N LYS A 70 11.72 16.45 1.28
CA LYS A 70 12.69 17.53 1.53
C LYS A 70 14.06 17.03 1.96
N ASN A 71 14.11 15.96 2.75
CA ASN A 71 15.32 15.50 3.42
C ASN A 71 15.78 14.09 2.99
N LEU A 72 15.51 13.71 1.74
CA LEU A 72 15.77 12.36 1.23
C LEU A 72 17.20 11.89 1.49
N ALA A 73 18.22 12.68 1.11
CA ALA A 73 19.60 12.31 1.28
C ALA A 73 20.01 12.08 2.75
N LYS A 74 19.45 12.86 3.68
CA LYS A 74 19.67 12.69 5.12
C LYS A 74 19.06 11.38 5.62
N VAL A 75 17.84 11.08 5.21
CA VAL A 75 17.12 9.86 5.61
C VAL A 75 17.83 8.62 5.05
N MET A 76 18.16 8.63 3.76
CA MET A 76 18.84 7.50 3.10
C MET A 76 20.19 7.14 3.71
N ARG A 77 20.91 8.09 4.29
CA ARG A 77 22.18 7.78 5.02
C ARG A 77 21.99 6.86 6.22
N GLY A 78 20.77 6.80 6.76
CA GLY A 78 20.41 5.90 7.86
C GLY A 78 19.92 4.53 7.40
N PHE A 79 19.77 4.30 6.09
CA PHE A 79 19.26 3.04 5.59
C PHE A 79 20.29 1.91 5.66
N GLY A 80 19.87 0.77 6.15
CA GLY A 80 20.70 -0.45 6.21
C GLY A 80 20.62 -1.30 4.94
N ARG A 81 19.75 -0.97 4.00
CA ARG A 81 19.54 -1.71 2.75
C ARG A 81 19.36 -0.79 1.56
N PRO A 82 19.84 -1.20 0.36
CA PRO A 82 19.54 -0.48 -0.86
C PRO A 82 18.05 -0.62 -1.22
N LEU A 83 17.40 0.49 -1.51
CA LEU A 83 16.00 0.55 -1.89
C LEU A 83 15.83 1.26 -3.23
N HIS A 84 14.74 0.99 -3.92
CA HIS A 84 14.35 1.75 -5.11
C HIS A 84 13.89 3.17 -4.72
N ALA A 85 13.90 4.09 -5.68
CA ALA A 85 13.58 5.49 -5.43
C ALA A 85 12.19 5.68 -4.80
N GLY A 86 11.16 4.99 -5.32
CA GLY A 86 9.80 5.06 -4.78
C GLY A 86 9.70 4.62 -3.33
N GLU A 87 10.37 3.52 -2.96
CA GLU A 87 10.40 3.01 -1.58
C GLU A 87 11.17 3.96 -0.65
N SER A 88 12.34 4.44 -1.10
CA SER A 88 13.16 5.37 -0.33
C SER A 88 12.42 6.67 -0.03
N GLU A 89 11.76 7.25 -1.04
CA GLU A 89 10.97 8.45 -0.86
C GLU A 89 9.70 8.22 -0.05
N ALA A 90 9.05 7.05 -0.18
CA ALA A 90 7.88 6.73 0.63
C ALA A 90 8.21 6.63 2.13
N ILE A 91 9.35 6.02 2.47
CA ILE A 91 9.85 5.98 3.85
C ILE A 91 10.22 7.37 4.34
N ALA A 92 10.96 8.15 3.52
CA ALA A 92 11.34 9.51 3.88
C ALA A 92 10.12 10.42 4.08
N LEU A 93 9.13 10.35 3.20
CA LEU A 93 7.89 11.11 3.32
C LEU A 93 7.11 10.71 4.58
N ALA A 94 7.08 9.41 4.89
CA ALA A 94 6.42 8.91 6.10
C ALA A 94 7.07 9.48 7.38
N LEU A 95 8.39 9.57 7.41
CA LEU A 95 9.13 10.19 8.52
C LEU A 95 8.86 11.70 8.61
N GLU A 96 8.94 12.42 7.48
CA GLU A 96 8.74 13.87 7.45
C GLU A 96 7.32 14.28 7.89
N LYS A 97 6.32 13.48 7.51
CA LYS A 97 4.92 13.75 7.86
C LYS A 97 4.47 13.14 9.18
N ASN A 98 5.33 12.41 9.89
CA ASN A 98 4.93 11.59 11.03
C ASN A 98 3.72 10.72 10.68
N ALA A 99 3.82 9.97 9.59
CA ALA A 99 2.72 9.21 9.04
C ALA A 99 2.17 8.18 10.03
N ASP A 100 0.86 8.04 10.08
CA ASP A 100 0.18 7.00 10.87
C ASP A 100 0.37 5.61 10.28
N LEU A 101 0.58 5.54 8.95
CA LEU A 101 0.69 4.30 8.22
C LEU A 101 1.46 4.48 6.91
N LEU A 102 2.34 3.53 6.60
CA LEU A 102 2.96 3.38 5.28
C LEU A 102 2.49 2.07 4.65
N ILE A 103 1.97 2.15 3.43
CA ILE A 103 1.59 0.99 2.62
C ILE A 103 2.79 0.61 1.77
N ILE A 104 3.38 -0.56 2.05
CA ILE A 104 4.58 -1.05 1.39
C ILE A 104 4.62 -2.58 1.45
N ASP A 105 4.92 -3.23 0.34
CA ASP A 105 4.92 -4.70 0.23
C ASP A 105 6.31 -5.30 0.05
N GLU A 106 7.26 -4.60 -0.57
CA GLU A 106 8.58 -5.10 -0.82
C GLU A 106 9.35 -5.38 0.47
N LYS A 107 10.01 -6.55 0.54
CA LYS A 107 10.65 -7.07 1.75
C LYS A 107 11.66 -6.11 2.36
N ASP A 108 12.53 -5.52 1.54
CA ASP A 108 13.59 -4.64 2.02
C ASP A 108 13.04 -3.30 2.47
N GLY A 109 12.08 -2.75 1.75
CA GLY A 109 11.35 -1.54 2.14
C GLY A 109 10.59 -1.73 3.46
N ARG A 110 9.92 -2.87 3.64
CA ARG A 110 9.23 -3.21 4.90
C ARG A 110 10.20 -3.34 6.07
N TRP A 111 11.35 -3.97 5.83
CA TRP A 111 12.38 -4.09 6.85
C TRP A 111 12.90 -2.71 7.27
N GLU A 112 13.27 -1.88 6.29
CA GLU A 112 13.78 -0.53 6.56
C GLU A 112 12.77 0.35 7.28
N ALA A 113 11.52 0.37 6.80
CA ALA A 113 10.45 1.14 7.44
C ALA A 113 10.27 0.77 8.92
N ARG A 114 10.37 -0.52 9.26
CA ARG A 114 10.32 -0.98 10.66
C ARG A 114 11.51 -0.51 11.48
N GLN A 115 12.73 -0.54 10.90
CA GLN A 115 13.92 -0.01 11.58
C GLN A 115 13.77 1.49 11.91
N GLN A 116 13.06 2.22 11.06
CA GLN A 116 12.75 3.64 11.26
C GLN A 116 11.55 3.89 12.18
N GLY A 117 10.96 2.83 12.75
CA GLY A 117 9.82 2.94 13.66
C GLY A 117 8.48 3.27 12.98
N ILE A 118 8.38 3.12 11.66
CA ILE A 118 7.17 3.42 10.91
C ILE A 118 6.20 2.23 11.01
N ARG A 119 4.93 2.51 11.31
CA ARG A 119 3.87 1.52 11.20
C ARG A 119 3.60 1.21 9.72
N ILE A 120 3.62 -0.06 9.36
CA ILE A 120 3.45 -0.49 7.97
C ILE A 120 2.28 -1.45 7.80
N THR A 121 1.73 -1.47 6.59
CA THR A 121 0.84 -2.51 6.08
C THR A 121 1.20 -2.81 4.63
N GLY A 122 0.61 -3.86 4.07
CA GLY A 122 0.72 -4.21 2.66
C GLY A 122 -0.64 -4.62 2.10
N MET A 123 -0.66 -5.21 0.91
CA MET A 123 -1.89 -5.62 0.22
C MET A 123 -2.79 -6.50 1.08
N LEU A 124 -2.21 -7.49 1.75
CA LEU A 124 -2.96 -8.43 2.59
C LEU A 124 -3.63 -7.71 3.77
N GLY A 125 -2.92 -6.79 4.41
CA GLY A 125 -3.45 -5.98 5.49
C GLY A 125 -4.56 -5.04 5.04
N ILE A 126 -4.46 -4.47 3.84
CA ILE A 126 -5.53 -3.64 3.23
C ILE A 126 -6.81 -4.46 3.03
N PHE A 127 -6.73 -5.68 2.51
CA PHE A 127 -7.90 -6.52 2.32
C PHE A 127 -8.53 -6.96 3.65
N LEU A 128 -7.71 -7.30 4.64
CA LEU A 128 -8.21 -7.62 5.99
C LEU A 128 -8.94 -6.43 6.61
N LEU A 129 -8.34 -5.25 6.52
CA LEU A 129 -8.95 -4.02 7.04
C LEU A 129 -10.24 -3.64 6.29
N ALA A 130 -10.26 -3.82 4.96
CA ALA A 130 -11.45 -3.58 4.15
C ALA A 130 -12.61 -4.51 4.55
N LYS A 131 -12.32 -5.77 4.85
CA LYS A 131 -13.33 -6.70 5.36
C LYS A 131 -13.81 -6.33 6.76
N GLU A 132 -12.89 -6.02 7.66
CA GLU A 132 -13.22 -5.57 9.03
C GLU A 132 -14.15 -4.35 9.03
N ARG A 133 -13.95 -3.43 8.08
CA ARG A 133 -14.78 -2.24 7.90
C ARG A 133 -16.06 -2.49 7.08
N GLY A 134 -16.31 -3.72 6.65
CA GLY A 134 -17.49 -4.08 5.87
C GLY A 134 -17.50 -3.58 4.43
N LEU A 135 -16.33 -3.13 3.91
CA LEU A 135 -16.19 -2.65 2.53
C LEU A 135 -16.18 -3.79 1.52
N ILE A 136 -15.73 -4.97 1.94
CA ILE A 136 -15.76 -6.19 1.14
C ILE A 136 -16.35 -7.33 1.98
N ARG A 137 -17.03 -8.26 1.33
CA ARG A 137 -17.64 -9.42 2.00
C ARG A 137 -16.67 -10.55 2.25
N SER A 138 -15.71 -10.73 1.33
CA SER A 138 -14.73 -11.80 1.37
C SER A 138 -13.38 -11.34 0.88
N VAL A 139 -12.32 -11.77 1.54
CA VAL A 139 -10.93 -11.49 1.17
C VAL A 139 -10.44 -12.46 0.09
N ARG A 140 -10.92 -13.70 0.08
CA ARG A 140 -10.50 -14.76 -0.85
C ARG A 140 -10.46 -14.33 -2.32
N PRO A 141 -11.50 -13.73 -2.92
CA PRO A 141 -11.47 -13.32 -4.33
C PRO A 141 -10.37 -12.32 -4.66
N TYR A 142 -10.02 -11.45 -3.70
CA TYR A 142 -8.95 -10.48 -3.86
C TYR A 142 -7.58 -11.13 -3.82
N LEU A 143 -7.36 -12.12 -2.92
CA LEU A 143 -6.13 -12.89 -2.86
C LEU A 143 -5.91 -13.68 -4.15
N ASP A 144 -6.95 -14.37 -4.62
CA ASP A 144 -6.88 -15.18 -5.84
C ASP A 144 -6.53 -14.31 -7.05
N ARG A 145 -7.20 -13.16 -7.20
CA ARG A 145 -6.91 -12.21 -8.28
C ARG A 145 -5.52 -11.58 -8.15
N LEU A 146 -5.08 -11.26 -6.93
CA LEU A 146 -3.76 -10.71 -6.68
C LEU A 146 -2.66 -11.65 -7.21
N VAL A 147 -2.75 -12.93 -6.85
CA VAL A 147 -1.79 -13.95 -7.31
C VAL A 147 -1.87 -14.19 -8.82
N LEU A 148 -3.08 -14.25 -9.37
CA LEU A 148 -3.31 -14.54 -10.80
C LEU A 148 -2.93 -13.38 -11.73
N THR A 149 -3.09 -12.14 -11.28
CA THR A 149 -2.97 -10.97 -12.17
C THR A 149 -1.73 -10.12 -11.88
N THR A 150 -0.97 -10.44 -10.86
CA THR A 150 0.25 -9.68 -10.48
C THR A 150 1.41 -10.64 -10.22
N ASN A 151 2.58 -10.08 -9.93
CA ASN A 151 3.75 -10.84 -9.51
C ASN A 151 3.81 -11.04 -7.97
N PHE A 152 2.71 -10.80 -7.28
CA PHE A 152 2.65 -10.96 -5.83
C PHE A 152 2.85 -12.43 -5.43
N LYS A 153 3.84 -12.66 -4.58
CA LYS A 153 4.16 -14.02 -4.10
C LYS A 153 3.44 -14.27 -2.78
N LEU A 154 2.52 -15.21 -2.82
CA LEU A 154 1.73 -15.64 -1.68
C LEU A 154 1.88 -17.15 -1.51
N ASN A 155 2.66 -17.58 -0.51
CA ASN A 155 2.80 -18.98 -0.24
C ASN A 155 1.52 -19.58 0.39
N PRO A 156 1.31 -20.91 0.30
CA PRO A 156 0.08 -21.54 0.81
C PRO A 156 -0.18 -21.30 2.30
N LYS A 157 0.87 -21.25 3.11
CA LYS A 157 0.74 -20.99 4.54
C LYS A 157 0.20 -19.59 4.80
N LEU A 158 0.81 -18.57 4.19
CA LEU A 158 0.37 -17.18 4.36
C LEU A 158 -1.04 -16.96 3.78
N TYR A 159 -1.36 -17.58 2.65
CA TYR A 159 -2.72 -17.58 2.10
C TYR A 159 -3.74 -18.11 3.11
N HIS A 160 -3.44 -19.25 3.71
CA HIS A 160 -4.29 -19.84 4.75
C HIS A 160 -4.41 -18.93 5.98
N ASP A 161 -3.28 -18.42 6.49
CA ASP A 161 -3.25 -17.55 7.67
C ASP A 161 -4.09 -16.27 7.46
N VAL A 162 -4.04 -15.68 6.26
CA VAL A 162 -4.87 -14.50 5.92
C VAL A 162 -6.35 -14.87 5.90
N LEU A 163 -6.73 -16.00 5.31
CA LEU A 163 -8.13 -16.45 5.32
C LEU A 163 -8.63 -16.75 6.73
N MET A 164 -7.79 -17.34 7.58
CA MET A 164 -8.11 -17.55 9.00
C MET A 164 -8.35 -16.22 9.71
N ALA A 165 -7.46 -15.24 9.52
CA ALA A 165 -7.59 -13.90 10.09
C ALA A 165 -8.85 -13.19 9.59
N ALA A 166 -9.27 -13.47 8.35
CA ALA A 166 -10.50 -12.94 7.77
C ALA A 166 -11.77 -13.69 8.22
N GLY A 167 -11.65 -14.77 9.00
CA GLY A 167 -12.78 -15.62 9.34
C GLY A 167 -13.31 -16.45 8.16
N GLU A 168 -12.47 -16.70 7.15
CA GLU A 168 -12.80 -17.43 5.92
C GLU A 168 -12.08 -18.79 5.84
N SER A 169 -11.82 -19.42 6.97
CA SER A 169 -11.36 -20.81 6.99
C SER A 169 -12.39 -21.70 6.32
N LYS A 170 -11.94 -22.72 5.58
CA LYS A 170 -12.79 -23.63 4.80
C LYS A 170 -14.10 -23.92 5.50
N ALA A 171 -15.21 -23.57 4.88
CA ALA A 171 -16.41 -24.37 4.99
C ALA A 171 -15.99 -25.79 4.57
N GLY A 172 -16.15 -26.76 5.46
CA GLY A 172 -15.64 -28.10 5.28
C GLY A 172 -16.04 -28.67 3.93
N SER A 173 -15.08 -29.32 3.31
CA SER A 173 -15.37 -30.38 2.34
C SER A 173 -16.24 -31.41 3.05
N GLN A 174 -17.50 -31.41 2.77
CA GLN A 174 -18.32 -32.61 2.78
C GLN A 174 -18.36 -33.19 1.38
#